data_9547c1963bc79f208277fd29d928ac67
#
_entry.id   9547c1963bc79f208277fd29d928ac67
#
_cell.length_a   1.000
_cell.length_b   1.000
_cell.length_c   1.000
_cell.angle_alpha   90.00
_cell.angle_beta   90.00
_cell.angle_gamma   90.00
#
_symmetry.space_group_name_H-M   'P 1'
#
loop_
_entity.id
_entity.type
_entity.pdbx_description
1 polymer ?
#
loop_
_entity_poly.entity_id
_entity_poly.type
_entity_poly.pdbx_seq_one_letter_code
_entity_poly.pdbx_strand_id
1 'polypeptide(L)'
;NLRYAFEPTQGAGFARQRAIRLARSPLVGFLDDDNLPSLTWVNRAVKFAQDYPQAGAFGSRLAGKFETSPPQGFNRLAAFLALTERGDNALLYDPEKNLLPPGAGLVVRRQAWLAATTDGESWGIRVRDRDVAEDLEPVIQIQKAGWEVWYNPGMRLTHKIPRNRLERTYLVSLMRGIGLSRFRTRMLSCARWQRPLMVPVYALNDSRRILRQLLKYGPQIWTEAVPAGEMALYCYSLVSPVFWLCEKVKSFWPHHAAGQGAAQLTIQDLHV
;
A
#
# COMPACT_ATOMS: atom_id res chain seq x y z
N ASN A 1 -17.55 12.84 18.50
CA ASN A 1 -18.28 13.37 17.34
C ASN A 1 -17.88 12.61 16.08
N LEU A 2 -18.76 11.77 15.52
CA LEU A 2 -18.60 11.11 14.23
C LEU A 2 -18.99 12.07 13.12
N ARG A 3 -18.21 12.10 12.04
CA ARG A 3 -18.51 12.83 10.82
C ARG A 3 -18.41 11.88 9.64
N TYR A 4 -19.40 11.92 8.76
CA TYR A 4 -19.38 11.22 7.50
C TYR A 4 -19.05 12.20 6.37
N ALA A 5 -18.19 11.78 5.43
CA ALA A 5 -17.89 12.51 4.21
C ALA A 5 -17.80 11.52 3.04
N PHE A 6 -18.59 11.76 2.01
CA PHE A 6 -18.62 10.94 0.81
C PHE A 6 -17.55 11.41 -0.18
N GLU A 7 -16.70 10.49 -0.65
CA GLU A 7 -15.76 10.74 -1.75
C GLU A 7 -16.28 10.05 -3.01
N PRO A 8 -16.65 10.79 -4.06
CA PRO A 8 -17.22 10.21 -5.29
C PRO A 8 -16.16 9.48 -6.12
N THR A 9 -14.90 9.84 -5.99
CA THR A 9 -13.82 9.19 -6.74
C THR A 9 -13.43 7.90 -6.04
N GLN A 10 -13.62 6.77 -6.70
CA GLN A 10 -13.30 5.48 -6.15
C GLN A 10 -11.79 5.31 -5.95
N GLY A 11 -11.37 4.90 -4.73
CA GLY A 11 -10.00 4.61 -4.35
C GLY A 11 -9.69 5.09 -2.93
N ALA A 12 -8.97 4.27 -2.14
CA ALA A 12 -8.64 4.61 -0.76
C ALA A 12 -7.71 5.83 -0.68
N GLY A 13 -6.88 6.06 -1.70
CA GLY A 13 -6.04 7.25 -1.78
C GLY A 13 -6.84 8.55 -1.81
N PHE A 14 -7.91 8.61 -2.62
CA PHE A 14 -8.81 9.77 -2.67
C PHE A 14 -9.56 9.98 -1.35
N ALA A 15 -10.05 8.89 -0.75
CA ALA A 15 -10.72 8.95 0.55
C ALA A 15 -9.78 9.46 1.65
N ARG A 16 -8.53 9.01 1.69
CA ARG A 16 -7.50 9.50 2.63
C ARG A 16 -7.18 10.97 2.40
N GLN A 17 -7.01 11.39 1.15
CA GLN A 17 -6.77 12.80 0.81
C GLN A 17 -7.93 13.69 1.27
N ARG A 18 -9.17 13.28 1.02
CA ARG A 18 -10.34 14.00 1.52
C ARG A 18 -10.40 14.05 3.03
N ALA A 19 -10.12 12.94 3.71
CA ALA A 19 -10.08 12.87 5.17
C ALA A 19 -9.04 13.86 5.76
N ILE A 20 -7.84 13.93 5.18
CA ILE A 20 -6.80 14.89 5.58
C ILE A 20 -7.25 16.35 5.43
N ARG A 21 -7.94 16.68 4.33
CA ARG A 21 -8.45 18.04 4.11
C ARG A 21 -9.50 18.44 5.14
N LEU A 22 -10.41 17.52 5.45
CA LEU A 22 -11.49 17.74 6.40
C LEU A 22 -11.05 17.68 7.87
N ALA A 23 -9.91 17.06 8.14
CA ALA A 23 -9.34 16.97 9.47
C ALA A 23 -8.95 18.35 10.01
N ARG A 24 -9.23 18.58 11.30
CA ARG A 24 -8.86 19.80 12.02
C ARG A 24 -7.66 19.60 12.94
N SER A 25 -7.40 18.34 13.30
CA SER A 25 -6.29 17.97 14.17
C SER A 25 -4.94 18.03 13.44
N PRO A 26 -3.84 18.36 14.11
CA PRO A 26 -2.50 18.32 13.53
C PRO A 26 -2.03 16.90 13.20
N LEU A 27 -2.60 15.87 13.84
CA LEU A 27 -2.33 14.46 13.58
C LEU A 27 -3.59 13.80 13.02
N VAL A 28 -3.42 12.96 12.01
CA VAL A 28 -4.48 12.14 11.42
C VAL A 28 -4.01 10.69 11.38
N GLY A 29 -4.80 9.79 11.97
CA GLY A 29 -4.54 8.36 11.96
C GLY A 29 -5.51 7.62 11.04
N PHE A 30 -5.01 6.65 10.28
CA PHE A 30 -5.79 5.80 9.40
C PHE A 30 -5.93 4.41 10.00
N LEU A 31 -7.16 3.93 10.05
CA LEU A 31 -7.51 2.57 10.48
C LEU A 31 -8.42 1.96 9.43
N ASP A 32 -8.12 0.72 9.06
CA ASP A 32 -9.01 -0.07 8.22
C ASP A 32 -10.04 -0.77 9.10
N ASP A 33 -11.17 -1.21 8.54
CA ASP A 33 -12.30 -1.80 9.27
C ASP A 33 -11.99 -3.19 9.90
N ASP A 34 -10.92 -3.83 9.44
CA ASP A 34 -10.39 -5.08 9.97
C ASP A 34 -9.26 -4.88 11.01
N ASN A 35 -9.01 -3.63 11.41
CA ASN A 35 -7.96 -3.27 12.37
C ASN A 35 -8.53 -2.97 13.75
N LEU A 36 -7.98 -3.61 14.79
CA LEU A 36 -8.33 -3.40 16.18
C LEU A 36 -7.18 -2.69 16.91
N PRO A 37 -7.30 -1.38 17.19
CA PRO A 37 -6.29 -0.66 17.95
C PRO A 37 -6.34 -1.01 19.43
N SER A 38 -5.17 -1.02 20.09
CA SER A 38 -5.11 -1.09 21.54
C SER A 38 -5.72 0.16 22.18
N LEU A 39 -6.21 0.04 23.42
CA LEU A 39 -6.80 1.18 24.15
C LEU A 39 -5.84 2.36 24.31
N THR A 40 -4.54 2.14 24.23
CA THR A 40 -3.51 3.18 24.36
C THR A 40 -3.02 3.71 23.02
N TRP A 41 -3.54 3.24 21.89
CA TRP A 41 -3.02 3.53 20.55
C TRP A 41 -2.96 5.05 20.28
N VAL A 42 -4.04 5.78 20.54
CA VAL A 42 -4.10 7.24 20.36
C VAL A 42 -3.11 7.95 21.27
N ASN A 43 -3.06 7.60 22.55
CA ASN A 43 -2.13 8.21 23.50
C ASN A 43 -0.67 7.98 23.10
N ARG A 44 -0.35 6.78 22.61
CA ARG A 44 0.99 6.45 22.09
C ARG A 44 1.33 7.20 20.82
N ALA A 45 0.35 7.44 19.95
CA ALA A 45 0.54 8.26 18.75
C ALA A 45 0.84 9.73 19.12
N VAL A 46 0.05 10.32 20.02
CA VAL A 46 0.24 11.72 20.47
C VAL A 46 1.61 11.88 21.14
N LYS A 47 1.94 11.01 22.09
CA LYS A 47 3.23 11.04 22.77
C LYS A 47 4.39 10.93 21.79
N PHE A 48 4.32 9.97 20.85
CA PHE A 48 5.37 9.79 19.85
C PHE A 48 5.57 11.04 18.98
N ALA A 49 4.48 11.68 18.56
CA ALA A 49 4.56 12.92 17.79
C ALA A 49 5.19 14.09 18.58
N GLN A 50 5.07 14.09 19.92
CA GLN A 50 5.73 15.06 20.80
C GLN A 50 7.22 14.75 20.94
N ASP A 51 7.56 13.47 21.15
CA ASP A 51 8.94 13.00 21.34
C ASP A 51 9.76 13.09 20.03
N TYR A 52 9.11 12.98 18.86
CA TYR A 52 9.72 13.01 17.51
C TYR A 52 9.09 14.11 16.64
N PRO A 53 9.45 15.37 16.84
CA PRO A 53 8.83 16.51 16.12
C PRO A 53 9.08 16.50 14.61
N GLN A 54 10.15 15.86 14.13
CA GLN A 54 10.47 15.71 12.72
C GLN A 54 9.74 14.54 12.04
N ALA A 55 9.05 13.69 12.80
CA ALA A 55 8.26 12.59 12.24
C ALA A 55 7.05 13.15 11.48
N GLY A 56 7.10 13.14 10.15
CA GLY A 56 5.97 13.50 9.27
C GLY A 56 4.92 12.40 9.18
N ALA A 57 5.38 11.14 9.28
CA ALA A 57 4.53 9.95 9.33
C ALA A 57 5.15 8.88 10.23
N PHE A 58 4.32 8.07 10.88
CA PHE A 58 4.79 6.93 11.65
C PHE A 58 3.75 5.81 11.67
N GLY A 59 4.24 4.59 11.48
CA GLY A 59 3.42 3.37 11.44
C GLY A 59 3.37 2.65 12.76
N SER A 60 2.35 1.82 12.90
CA SER A 60 2.08 0.99 14.09
C SER A 60 2.80 -0.37 14.02
N ARG A 61 2.90 -1.03 15.17
CA ARG A 61 3.14 -2.48 15.27
C ARG A 61 1.84 -3.20 14.97
N LEU A 62 1.81 -3.98 13.88
CA LEU A 62 0.64 -4.75 13.45
C LEU A 62 0.90 -6.24 13.63
N ALA A 63 0.14 -6.86 14.53
CA ALA A 63 0.11 -8.30 14.73
C ALA A 63 -1.09 -8.90 13.99
N GLY A 64 -0.93 -10.11 13.41
CA GLY A 64 -2.02 -10.81 12.73
C GLY A 64 -2.88 -11.62 13.71
N LYS A 65 -4.20 -11.48 13.60
CA LYS A 65 -5.16 -12.42 14.19
C LYS A 65 -5.76 -13.26 13.07
N PHE A 66 -5.28 -14.47 12.94
CA PHE A 66 -5.66 -15.39 11.86
C PHE A 66 -6.90 -16.21 12.22
N GLU A 67 -7.84 -16.31 11.30
CA GLU A 67 -9.01 -17.19 11.43
C GLU A 67 -8.62 -18.68 11.30
N THR A 68 -7.61 -18.97 10.47
CA THR A 68 -7.02 -20.30 10.29
C THR A 68 -5.51 -20.22 10.31
N SER A 69 -4.82 -21.34 10.58
CA SER A 69 -3.35 -21.37 10.53
C SER A 69 -2.82 -20.93 9.19
N PRO A 70 -1.87 -19.95 9.15
CA PRO A 70 -1.25 -19.53 7.92
C PRO A 70 -0.49 -20.66 7.21
N PRO A 71 -0.35 -20.60 5.87
CA PRO A 71 0.42 -21.59 5.12
C PRO A 71 1.91 -21.57 5.52
N GLN A 72 2.58 -22.69 5.29
CA GLN A 72 4.00 -22.82 5.61
C GLN A 72 4.84 -21.73 4.91
N GLY A 73 5.73 -21.08 5.66
CA GLY A 73 6.56 -19.99 5.15
C GLY A 73 5.87 -18.65 4.98
N PHE A 74 4.64 -18.49 5.49
CA PHE A 74 3.83 -17.26 5.39
C PHE A 74 4.57 -16.00 5.84
N ASN A 75 5.51 -16.09 6.79
CA ASN A 75 6.30 -14.96 7.27
C ASN A 75 6.99 -14.17 6.14
N ARG A 76 7.27 -14.81 5.00
CA ARG A 76 7.87 -14.17 3.82
C ARG A 76 6.90 -13.24 3.10
N LEU A 77 5.59 -13.47 3.25
CA LEU A 77 4.51 -12.67 2.67
C LEU A 77 3.82 -11.76 3.70
N ALA A 78 4.09 -11.92 4.97
CA ALA A 78 3.37 -11.26 6.07
C ALA A 78 3.34 -9.73 5.92
N ALA A 79 4.46 -9.11 5.53
CA ALA A 79 4.55 -7.67 5.33
C ALA A 79 3.61 -7.14 4.22
N PHE A 80 3.29 -7.97 3.22
CA PHE A 80 2.36 -7.61 2.14
C PHE A 80 0.88 -7.68 2.57
N LEU A 81 0.61 -8.30 3.73
CA LEU A 81 -0.68 -8.25 4.40
C LEU A 81 -0.66 -7.25 5.57
N ALA A 82 0.14 -6.21 5.45
CA ALA A 82 0.30 -5.15 6.43
C ALA A 82 0.81 -5.59 7.82
N LEU A 83 1.28 -6.83 7.98
CA LEU A 83 1.86 -7.27 9.25
C LEU A 83 3.25 -6.67 9.42
N THR A 84 3.40 -5.86 10.46
CA THR A 84 4.63 -5.11 10.71
C THR A 84 5.05 -5.28 12.15
N GLU A 85 6.07 -6.09 12.38
CA GLU A 85 6.64 -6.32 13.69
C GLU A 85 8.18 -6.16 13.58
N ARG A 86 8.69 -5.02 14.08
CA ARG A 86 10.10 -4.62 13.92
C ARG A 86 10.82 -4.46 15.26
N GLY A 87 10.36 -5.22 16.28
CA GLY A 87 10.91 -5.15 17.63
C GLY A 87 10.28 -4.08 18.51
N ASP A 88 10.89 -3.84 19.66
CA ASP A 88 10.34 -3.02 20.75
C ASP A 88 10.89 -1.59 20.78
N ASN A 89 11.81 -1.25 19.88
CA ASN A 89 12.38 0.08 19.76
C ASN A 89 11.79 0.84 18.58
N ALA A 90 11.69 2.16 18.71
CA ALA A 90 11.38 3.04 17.59
C ALA A 90 12.46 2.91 16.51
N LEU A 91 12.04 2.87 15.25
CA LEU A 91 12.93 2.70 14.10
C LEU A 91 12.64 3.77 13.04
N LEU A 92 13.67 4.49 12.64
CA LEU A 92 13.61 5.39 11.49
C LEU A 92 13.65 4.56 10.19
N TYR A 93 12.67 4.78 9.31
CA TYR A 93 12.67 4.16 7.99
C TYR A 93 13.66 4.89 7.07
N ASP A 94 14.66 4.14 6.65
CA ASP A 94 15.69 4.62 5.73
C ASP A 94 15.09 4.80 4.32
N PRO A 95 15.13 6.00 3.74
CA PRO A 95 14.60 6.26 2.41
C PRO A 95 15.25 5.40 1.30
N GLU A 96 16.51 4.98 1.51
CA GLU A 96 17.24 4.18 0.53
C GLU A 96 16.83 2.70 0.53
N LYS A 97 16.27 2.21 1.63
CA LYS A 97 15.91 0.78 1.78
C LYS A 97 14.52 0.42 1.26
N ASN A 98 13.74 1.40 0.78
CA ASN A 98 12.37 1.20 0.26
C ASN A 98 11.45 0.41 1.23
N LEU A 99 11.71 0.50 2.53
CA LEU A 99 10.86 -0.03 3.58
C LEU A 99 10.02 1.12 4.11
N LEU A 100 8.71 0.94 4.13
CA LEU A 100 7.74 1.95 4.57
C LEU A 100 6.67 1.29 5.43
N PRO A 101 6.03 2.05 6.32
CA PRO A 101 4.89 1.54 7.06
C PRO A 101 3.70 1.34 6.11
N PRO A 102 2.86 0.33 6.32
CA PRO A 102 1.59 0.18 5.61
C PRO A 102 0.62 1.31 6.00
N GLY A 103 -0.40 1.54 5.16
CA GLY A 103 -1.45 2.51 5.44
C GLY A 103 -2.30 2.17 6.65
N ALA A 104 -2.44 0.88 6.96
CA ALA A 104 -3.11 0.39 8.15
C ALA A 104 -2.38 0.85 9.42
N GLY A 105 -3.05 1.62 10.27
CA GLY A 105 -2.45 2.16 11.49
C GLY A 105 -1.36 3.22 11.28
N LEU A 106 -1.33 3.84 10.12
CA LEU A 106 -0.46 4.95 9.82
C LEU A 106 -0.99 6.24 10.46
N VAL A 107 -0.13 6.97 11.15
CA VAL A 107 -0.41 8.33 11.62
C VAL A 107 0.48 9.29 10.86
N VAL A 108 -0.10 10.41 10.42
CA VAL A 108 0.61 11.45 9.67
C VAL A 108 0.40 12.82 10.32
N ARG A 109 1.40 13.67 10.23
CA ARG A 109 1.20 15.10 10.45
C ARG A 109 0.43 15.67 9.27
N ARG A 110 -0.71 16.30 9.55
CA ARG A 110 -1.54 16.92 8.51
C ARG A 110 -0.73 17.90 7.65
N GLN A 111 0.13 18.70 8.27
CA GLN A 111 1.01 19.65 7.59
C GLN A 111 1.99 18.92 6.64
N ALA A 112 2.65 17.85 7.10
CA ALA A 112 3.59 17.08 6.28
C ALA A 112 2.91 16.48 5.06
N TRP A 113 1.70 15.92 5.24
CA TRP A 113 0.91 15.39 4.13
C TRP A 113 0.53 16.47 3.13
N LEU A 114 -0.05 17.59 3.56
CA LEU A 114 -0.49 18.66 2.68
C LEU A 114 0.67 19.34 1.93
N ALA A 115 1.84 19.43 2.56
CA ALA A 115 3.04 19.98 1.91
C ALA A 115 3.65 19.02 0.87
N ALA A 116 3.50 17.70 1.09
CA ALA A 116 4.10 16.69 0.24
C ALA A 116 3.20 16.24 -0.92
N THR A 117 1.90 16.58 -0.88
CA THR A 117 0.90 16.06 -1.81
C THR A 117 0.14 17.15 -2.51
N THR A 118 0.00 17.06 -3.82
CA THR A 118 -0.79 17.98 -4.64
C THR A 118 -2.23 17.51 -4.77
N ASP A 119 -3.14 18.49 -4.98
CA ASP A 119 -4.54 18.21 -5.20
C ASP A 119 -4.79 17.53 -6.54
N GLY A 120 -5.62 16.49 -6.55
CA GLY A 120 -6.01 15.77 -7.77
C GLY A 120 -5.04 14.68 -8.21
N GLU A 121 -3.93 14.45 -7.50
CA GLU A 121 -3.06 13.32 -7.80
C GLU A 121 -3.75 11.98 -7.51
N SER A 122 -3.78 11.11 -8.52
CA SER A 122 -4.14 9.71 -8.38
C SER A 122 -2.93 8.93 -7.88
N TRP A 123 -3.08 8.24 -6.76
CA TRP A 123 -2.01 7.48 -6.11
C TRP A 123 -2.21 5.98 -6.28
N GLY A 124 -1.11 5.27 -6.41
CA GLY A 124 -1.15 3.86 -6.70
C GLY A 124 -1.38 3.53 -8.17
N ILE A 125 -1.53 2.26 -8.45
CA ILE A 125 -1.88 1.72 -9.76
C ILE A 125 -3.12 0.86 -9.56
N ARG A 126 -4.16 1.10 -10.37
CA ARG A 126 -5.30 0.22 -10.40
C ARG A 126 -4.96 -1.06 -11.15
N VAL A 127 -5.03 -2.18 -10.45
CA VAL A 127 -4.88 -3.51 -11.03
C VAL A 127 -6.21 -4.23 -10.89
N ARG A 128 -6.95 -4.35 -11.98
CA ARG A 128 -8.35 -4.78 -11.98
C ARG A 128 -9.18 -3.86 -11.07
N ASP A 129 -9.83 -4.40 -10.03
CA ASP A 129 -10.70 -3.66 -9.12
C ASP A 129 -10.00 -3.21 -7.82
N ARG A 130 -8.66 -3.27 -7.78
CA ARG A 130 -7.86 -2.92 -6.58
C ARG A 130 -6.85 -1.85 -6.88
N ASP A 131 -6.79 -0.85 -6.02
CA ASP A 131 -5.68 0.09 -5.99
C ASP A 131 -4.53 -0.52 -5.19
N VAL A 132 -3.31 -0.41 -5.72
CA VAL A 132 -2.11 -1.02 -5.12
C VAL A 132 -1.04 0.06 -4.94
N ALA A 133 -0.38 0.06 -3.79
CA ALA A 133 0.65 1.02 -3.38
C ALA A 133 0.16 2.48 -3.22
N GLU A 134 -1.15 2.69 -3.11
CA GLU A 134 -1.77 3.99 -2.87
C GLU A 134 -1.41 4.59 -1.50
N ASP A 135 -1.08 3.75 -0.53
CA ASP A 135 -0.65 4.12 0.80
C ASP A 135 0.85 4.43 0.90
N LEU A 136 1.66 3.86 0.01
CA LEU A 136 3.11 4.06 0.01
C LEU A 136 3.54 5.37 -0.65
N GLU A 137 2.87 5.77 -1.73
CA GLU A 137 3.27 6.96 -2.49
C GLU A 137 3.25 8.25 -1.66
N PRO A 138 2.21 8.55 -0.86
CA PRO A 138 2.20 9.71 0.02
C PRO A 138 3.35 9.69 1.03
N VAL A 139 3.65 8.52 1.59
CA VAL A 139 4.74 8.38 2.56
C VAL A 139 6.10 8.64 1.91
N ILE A 140 6.32 8.18 0.67
CA ILE A 140 7.51 8.50 -0.13
C ILE A 140 7.61 10.02 -0.35
N GLN A 141 6.50 10.69 -0.68
CA GLN A 141 6.52 12.14 -0.89
C GLN A 141 6.80 12.91 0.41
N ILE A 142 6.27 12.45 1.54
CA ILE A 142 6.58 13.01 2.87
C ILE A 142 8.09 12.90 3.15
N GLN A 143 8.72 11.75 2.90
CA GLN A 143 10.18 11.60 3.04
C GLN A 143 10.94 12.54 2.11
N LYS A 144 10.52 12.67 0.84
CA LYS A 144 11.16 13.58 -0.12
C LYS A 144 11.01 15.05 0.23
N ALA A 145 9.95 15.42 0.94
CA ALA A 145 9.76 16.77 1.47
C ALA A 145 10.62 17.04 2.73
N GLY A 146 11.50 16.10 3.11
CA GLY A 146 12.44 16.25 4.23
C GLY A 146 11.89 15.82 5.58
N TRP A 147 10.71 15.22 5.64
CA TRP A 147 10.16 14.67 6.87
C TRP A 147 10.65 13.26 7.14
N GLU A 148 10.81 12.93 8.41
CA GLU A 148 11.15 11.58 8.84
C GLU A 148 9.91 10.67 8.84
N VAL A 149 10.12 9.38 8.53
CA VAL A 149 9.10 8.34 8.63
C VAL A 149 9.56 7.29 9.63
N TRP A 150 8.73 6.97 10.62
CA TRP A 150 9.11 6.14 11.75
C TRP A 150 8.21 4.93 11.96
N TYR A 151 8.75 3.90 12.60
CA TYR A 151 8.00 2.81 13.23
C TYR A 151 7.85 3.11 14.72
N ASN A 152 6.62 3.06 15.22
CA ASN A 152 6.31 3.23 16.63
C ASN A 152 5.80 1.90 17.24
N PRO A 153 6.63 1.17 18.02
CA PRO A 153 6.24 -0.11 18.62
C PRO A 153 5.17 0.03 19.72
N GLY A 154 5.02 1.23 20.28
CA GLY A 154 4.00 1.51 21.29
C GLY A 154 2.58 1.58 20.74
N MET A 155 2.44 1.85 19.44
CA MET A 155 1.16 1.85 18.73
C MET A 155 0.83 0.43 18.28
N ARG A 156 0.07 -0.32 19.07
CA ARG A 156 -0.25 -1.72 18.78
C ARG A 156 -1.60 -1.85 18.10
N LEU A 157 -1.62 -2.60 17.01
CA LEU A 157 -2.82 -2.97 16.25
C LEU A 157 -2.89 -4.47 16.04
N THR A 158 -4.09 -4.99 16.03
CA THR A 158 -4.39 -6.37 15.64
C THR A 158 -5.15 -6.33 14.30
N HIS A 159 -4.57 -6.90 13.25
CA HIS A 159 -5.18 -7.05 11.94
C HIS A 159 -5.89 -8.40 11.84
N LYS A 160 -7.19 -8.40 11.62
CA LYS A 160 -7.98 -9.61 11.41
C LYS A 160 -7.75 -10.14 10.00
N ILE A 161 -7.23 -11.36 9.90
CA ILE A 161 -6.95 -11.99 8.61
C ILE A 161 -7.88 -13.20 8.46
N PRO A 162 -8.95 -13.08 7.65
CA PRO A 162 -9.87 -14.17 7.40
C PRO A 162 -9.23 -15.26 6.54
N ARG A 163 -9.81 -16.47 6.59
CA ARG A 163 -9.33 -17.66 5.89
C ARG A 163 -9.06 -17.42 4.41
N ASN A 164 -9.97 -16.76 3.72
CA ASN A 164 -9.86 -16.51 2.29
C ASN A 164 -8.63 -15.66 1.90
N ARG A 165 -8.12 -14.80 2.80
CA ARG A 165 -6.88 -14.03 2.56
C ARG A 165 -5.60 -14.87 2.70
N LEU A 166 -5.70 -16.07 3.25
CA LEU A 166 -4.58 -17.01 3.38
C LEU A 166 -4.55 -18.05 2.24
N GLU A 167 -5.58 -18.10 1.42
CA GLU A 167 -5.68 -19.02 0.30
C GLU A 167 -4.70 -18.64 -0.83
N ARG A 168 -4.22 -19.68 -1.53
CA ARG A 168 -3.26 -19.53 -2.63
C ARG A 168 -3.73 -18.54 -3.70
N THR A 169 -5.00 -18.62 -4.09
CA THR A 169 -5.63 -17.76 -5.11
C THR A 169 -5.55 -16.28 -4.72
N TYR A 170 -5.85 -15.97 -3.46
CA TYR A 170 -5.77 -14.63 -2.93
C TYR A 170 -4.32 -14.13 -2.86
N LEU A 171 -3.40 -14.93 -2.28
CA LEU A 171 -2.01 -14.56 -2.11
C LEU A 171 -1.32 -14.33 -3.46
N VAL A 172 -1.56 -15.18 -4.45
CA VAL A 172 -1.05 -15.00 -5.82
C VAL A 172 -1.61 -13.73 -6.46
N SER A 173 -2.92 -13.47 -6.31
CA SER A 173 -3.55 -12.25 -6.84
C SER A 173 -3.00 -10.98 -6.18
N LEU A 174 -2.81 -10.99 -4.86
CA LEU A 174 -2.20 -9.89 -4.11
C LEU A 174 -0.77 -9.63 -4.58
N MET A 175 0.06 -10.67 -4.65
CA MET A 175 1.46 -10.57 -5.08
C MET A 175 1.59 -10.11 -6.53
N ARG A 176 0.67 -10.52 -7.41
CA ARG A 176 0.56 -10.02 -8.78
C ARG A 176 0.35 -8.51 -8.79
N GLY A 177 -0.63 -8.01 -8.03
CA GLY A 177 -0.93 -6.57 -7.94
C GLY A 177 0.29 -5.78 -7.46
N ILE A 178 0.90 -6.22 -6.37
CA ILE A 178 2.11 -5.60 -5.82
C ILE A 178 3.27 -5.66 -6.83
N GLY A 179 3.46 -6.79 -7.51
CA GLY A 179 4.47 -6.92 -8.56
C GLY A 179 4.30 -5.86 -9.66
N LEU A 180 3.09 -5.67 -10.17
CA LEU A 180 2.77 -4.69 -11.21
C LEU A 180 3.00 -3.24 -10.74
N SER A 181 2.84 -2.92 -9.47
CA SER A 181 3.07 -1.57 -8.93
C SER A 181 4.56 -1.25 -8.70
N ARG A 182 5.44 -2.27 -8.68
CA ARG A 182 6.85 -2.11 -8.28
C ARG A 182 7.66 -1.16 -9.15
N PHE A 183 7.42 -1.13 -10.45
CA PHE A 183 8.13 -0.18 -11.30
C PHE A 183 7.86 1.26 -10.87
N ARG A 184 6.60 1.62 -10.64
CA ARG A 184 6.22 2.97 -10.22
C ARG A 184 6.84 3.32 -8.85
N THR A 185 6.70 2.47 -7.86
CA THR A 185 7.24 2.71 -6.52
C THR A 185 8.77 2.80 -6.51
N ARG A 186 9.47 1.93 -7.26
CA ARG A 186 10.92 1.99 -7.44
C ARG A 186 11.37 3.29 -8.11
N MET A 187 10.65 3.72 -9.17
CA MET A 187 10.99 4.96 -9.88
C MET A 187 10.69 6.21 -9.05
N LEU A 188 9.71 6.16 -8.15
CA LEU A 188 9.47 7.23 -7.18
C LEU A 188 10.64 7.38 -6.21
N SER A 189 11.25 6.30 -5.75
CA SER A 189 12.38 6.33 -4.80
C SER A 189 13.71 6.71 -5.47
N CYS A 190 13.82 6.66 -6.81
CA CYS A 190 15.04 6.99 -7.54
C CYS A 190 15.07 8.45 -8.02
N ALA A 191 16.25 9.07 -7.98
CA ALA A 191 16.47 10.35 -8.65
C ALA A 191 16.21 10.23 -10.17
N ARG A 192 15.75 11.32 -10.80
CA ARG A 192 15.34 11.28 -12.22
C ARG A 192 16.42 10.75 -13.15
N TRP A 193 17.67 11.15 -12.94
CA TRP A 193 18.81 10.74 -13.75
C TRP A 193 19.22 9.26 -13.58
N GLN A 194 18.91 8.68 -12.41
CA GLN A 194 19.20 7.27 -12.10
C GLN A 194 18.20 6.30 -12.76
N ARG A 195 16.99 6.76 -13.06
CA ARG A 195 15.89 5.89 -13.52
C ARG A 195 16.24 5.01 -14.72
N PRO A 196 16.84 5.51 -15.81
CA PRO A 196 17.18 4.66 -16.94
C PRO A 196 18.22 3.59 -16.60
N LEU A 197 19.15 3.88 -15.69
CA LEU A 197 20.17 2.93 -15.25
C LEU A 197 19.60 1.88 -14.32
N MET A 198 18.62 2.23 -13.48
CA MET A 198 18.05 1.33 -12.50
C MET A 198 17.04 0.32 -13.09
N VAL A 199 16.46 0.59 -14.25
CA VAL A 199 15.54 -0.34 -14.91
C VAL A 199 16.20 -1.70 -15.20
N PRO A 200 17.34 -1.78 -15.91
CA PRO A 200 18.00 -3.05 -16.17
C PRO A 200 18.53 -3.71 -14.88
N VAL A 201 18.97 -2.93 -13.88
CA VAL A 201 19.41 -3.47 -12.58
C VAL A 201 18.24 -4.18 -11.86
N TYR A 202 17.07 -3.56 -11.83
CA TYR A 202 15.90 -4.19 -11.24
C TYR A 202 15.43 -5.41 -12.03
N ALA A 203 15.47 -5.35 -13.37
CA ALA A 203 15.12 -6.48 -14.23
C ALA A 203 16.05 -7.69 -13.97
N LEU A 204 17.37 -7.46 -13.92
CA LEU A 204 18.35 -8.50 -13.61
C LEU A 204 18.12 -9.10 -12.21
N ASN A 205 17.87 -8.26 -11.21
CA ASN A 205 17.62 -8.73 -9.87
C ASN A 205 16.31 -9.57 -9.77
N ASP A 206 15.24 -9.14 -10.44
CA ASP A 206 13.98 -9.88 -10.46
C ASP A 206 14.14 -11.22 -11.24
N SER A 207 14.87 -11.23 -12.37
CA SER A 207 15.22 -12.46 -13.11
C SER A 207 16.04 -13.45 -12.26
N ARG A 208 17.05 -12.94 -11.51
CA ARG A 208 17.81 -13.75 -10.56
C ARG A 208 16.93 -14.34 -9.46
N ARG A 209 15.95 -13.59 -8.97
CA ARG A 209 15.00 -14.07 -7.96
C ARG A 209 14.08 -15.15 -8.52
N ILE A 210 13.58 -14.97 -9.76
CA ILE A 210 12.78 -15.99 -10.48
C ILE A 210 13.59 -17.27 -10.60
N LEU A 211 14.83 -17.19 -11.08
CA LEU A 211 15.68 -18.38 -11.24
C LEU A 211 15.93 -19.10 -9.91
N ARG A 212 16.24 -18.35 -8.86
CA ARG A 212 16.42 -18.91 -7.50
C ARG A 212 15.15 -19.59 -7.00
N GLN A 213 13.98 -19.02 -7.28
CA GLN A 213 12.68 -19.57 -6.88
C GLN A 213 12.41 -20.89 -7.61
N LEU A 214 12.70 -20.94 -8.93
CA LEU A 214 12.59 -22.17 -9.74
C LEU A 214 13.51 -23.26 -9.22
N LEU A 215 14.77 -22.96 -8.98
CA LEU A 215 15.76 -23.93 -8.48
C LEU A 215 15.42 -24.43 -7.08
N LYS A 216 14.90 -23.58 -6.22
CA LYS A 216 14.63 -23.92 -4.82
C LYS A 216 13.34 -24.72 -4.62
N TYR A 217 12.27 -24.35 -5.33
CA TYR A 217 10.94 -24.89 -5.08
C TYR A 217 10.43 -25.80 -6.21
N GLY A 218 10.98 -25.69 -7.42
CA GLY A 218 10.57 -26.55 -8.55
C GLY A 218 9.05 -26.64 -8.73
N PRO A 219 8.46 -27.84 -8.72
CA PRO A 219 7.02 -28.05 -8.87
C PRO A 219 6.15 -27.44 -7.76
N GLN A 220 6.70 -27.22 -6.56
CA GLN A 220 5.96 -26.65 -5.42
C GLN A 220 5.44 -25.24 -5.72
N ILE A 221 6.03 -24.53 -6.68
CA ILE A 221 5.53 -23.22 -7.15
C ILE A 221 4.09 -23.30 -7.65
N TRP A 222 3.69 -24.46 -8.17
CA TRP A 222 2.34 -24.67 -8.71
C TRP A 222 1.32 -25.09 -7.65
N THR A 223 1.77 -25.67 -6.56
CA THR A 223 0.92 -26.27 -5.53
C THR A 223 0.86 -25.45 -4.24
N GLU A 224 1.97 -24.90 -3.80
CA GLU A 224 2.08 -24.20 -2.51
C GLU A 224 1.78 -22.69 -2.64
N ALA A 225 1.08 -22.14 -1.64
CA ALA A 225 0.60 -20.76 -1.66
C ALA A 225 1.74 -19.74 -1.63
N VAL A 226 2.75 -19.94 -0.75
CA VAL A 226 3.82 -18.97 -0.54
C VAL A 226 4.82 -18.96 -1.70
N PRO A 227 5.37 -20.10 -2.18
CA PRO A 227 6.21 -20.12 -3.36
C PRO A 227 5.52 -19.57 -4.61
N ALA A 228 4.23 -19.86 -4.80
CA ALA A 228 3.42 -19.33 -5.91
C ALA A 228 3.29 -17.80 -5.83
N GLY A 229 3.02 -17.27 -4.63
CA GLY A 229 2.91 -15.84 -4.39
C GLY A 229 4.22 -15.10 -4.67
N GLU A 230 5.34 -15.61 -4.16
CA GLU A 230 6.68 -15.03 -4.42
C GLU A 230 7.03 -15.06 -5.91
N MET A 231 6.75 -16.17 -6.59
CA MET A 231 6.95 -16.26 -8.04
C MET A 231 6.12 -15.22 -8.78
N ALA A 232 4.83 -15.10 -8.46
CA ALA A 232 3.97 -14.06 -9.03
C ALA A 232 4.54 -12.66 -8.81
N LEU A 233 4.99 -12.35 -7.58
CA LEU A 233 5.61 -11.07 -7.27
C LEU A 233 6.78 -10.73 -8.19
N TYR A 234 7.70 -11.68 -8.41
CA TYR A 234 8.89 -11.44 -9.22
C TYR A 234 8.59 -11.38 -10.71
N CYS A 235 7.75 -12.27 -11.24
CA CYS A 235 7.35 -12.27 -12.64
C CYS A 235 6.59 -10.97 -13.00
N TYR A 236 5.62 -10.57 -12.19
CA TYR A 236 4.87 -9.35 -12.44
C TYR A 236 5.67 -8.07 -12.16
N SER A 237 6.68 -8.12 -11.28
CA SER A 237 7.65 -7.04 -11.12
C SER A 237 8.50 -6.85 -12.38
N LEU A 238 8.91 -7.95 -13.03
CA LEU A 238 9.72 -7.91 -14.25
C LEU A 238 8.93 -7.27 -15.41
N VAL A 239 7.63 -7.55 -15.54
CA VAL A 239 6.77 -6.98 -16.61
C VAL A 239 6.17 -5.62 -16.25
N SER A 240 6.35 -5.15 -15.02
CA SER A 240 5.73 -3.91 -14.52
C SER A 240 6.11 -2.63 -15.29
N PRO A 241 7.32 -2.47 -15.90
CA PRO A 241 7.62 -1.31 -16.73
C PRO A 241 6.72 -1.21 -17.97
N VAL A 242 6.50 -2.34 -18.63
CA VAL A 242 5.62 -2.43 -19.81
C VAL A 242 4.17 -2.15 -19.42
N PHE A 243 3.71 -2.77 -18.33
CA PHE A 243 2.37 -2.51 -17.80
C PHE A 243 2.15 -1.02 -17.51
N TRP A 244 3.09 -0.37 -16.83
CA TRP A 244 3.01 1.05 -16.50
C TRP A 244 2.96 1.93 -17.77
N LEU A 245 3.76 1.59 -18.80
CA LEU A 245 3.75 2.31 -20.07
C LEU A 245 2.39 2.19 -20.76
N CYS A 246 1.82 0.97 -20.80
CA CYS A 246 0.50 0.74 -21.38
C CYS A 246 -0.60 1.55 -20.66
N GLU A 247 -0.57 1.60 -19.32
CA GLU A 247 -1.54 2.40 -18.55
C GLU A 247 -1.38 3.91 -18.80
N LYS A 248 -0.14 4.41 -18.94
CA LYS A 248 0.10 5.79 -19.34
C LYS A 248 -0.44 6.09 -20.75
N VAL A 249 -0.19 5.24 -21.73
CA VAL A 249 -0.70 5.43 -23.10
C VAL A 249 -2.23 5.47 -23.09
N LYS A 250 -2.90 4.59 -22.36
CA LYS A 250 -4.37 4.61 -22.21
C LYS A 250 -4.87 5.93 -21.60
N SER A 251 -4.15 6.49 -20.62
CA SER A 251 -4.55 7.75 -20.00
C SER A 251 -4.39 8.97 -20.91
N PHE A 252 -3.48 8.91 -21.88
CA PHE A 252 -3.30 9.94 -22.92
C PHE A 252 -4.29 9.83 -24.10
N TRP A 253 -4.93 8.66 -24.28
CA TRP A 253 -5.94 8.43 -25.31
C TRP A 253 -7.32 8.38 -24.66
N PRO A 254 -8.00 9.52 -24.44
CA PRO A 254 -9.35 9.50 -23.90
C PRO A 254 -10.26 8.76 -24.87
N HIS A 255 -11.04 7.82 -24.38
CA HIS A 255 -12.03 7.07 -25.12
C HIS A 255 -13.03 8.01 -25.84
N HIS A 256 -12.79 8.28 -27.10
CA HIS A 256 -13.83 8.66 -28.05
C HIS A 256 -14.56 7.38 -28.50
N ALA A 257 -15.17 6.64 -27.57
CA ALA A 257 -16.11 5.58 -27.91
C ALA A 257 -16.87 5.08 -26.66
N ALA A 258 -17.76 5.89 -26.15
CA ALA A 258 -18.94 5.43 -25.41
C ALA A 258 -19.98 6.55 -25.42
N GLY A 259 -20.41 6.89 -26.61
CA GLY A 259 -21.67 7.57 -26.79
C GLY A 259 -22.78 6.54 -26.70
N GLN A 260 -23.85 6.93 -25.98
CA GLN A 260 -25.19 6.39 -26.00
C GLN A 260 -25.48 5.15 -25.14
N GLY A 261 -26.27 5.35 -24.11
CA GLY A 261 -27.16 4.35 -23.54
C GLY A 261 -26.91 3.94 -22.08
N ALA A 262 -26.90 4.88 -21.14
CA ALA A 262 -27.26 4.54 -19.78
C ALA A 262 -28.45 5.45 -19.39
N ALA A 263 -29.66 4.88 -19.50
CA ALA A 263 -30.89 5.49 -19.04
C ALA A 263 -30.75 5.81 -17.54
N GLN A 264 -31.01 7.05 -17.19
CA GLN A 264 -31.27 7.49 -15.83
C GLN A 264 -32.45 6.69 -15.28
N LEU A 265 -32.21 5.73 -14.41
CA LEU A 265 -33.19 5.19 -13.50
C LEU A 265 -33.32 6.19 -12.36
N THR A 266 -34.35 7.00 -12.44
CA THR A 266 -34.81 7.93 -11.40
C THR A 266 -35.36 7.12 -10.23
N ILE A 267 -34.86 7.40 -9.01
CA ILE A 267 -35.37 6.84 -7.75
C ILE A 267 -36.76 7.49 -7.50
N GLN A 268 -37.80 7.02 -8.17
CA GLN A 268 -39.20 7.41 -7.92
C GLN A 268 -40.18 6.23 -7.91
N ASP A 269 -39.74 4.97 -8.12
CA ASP A 269 -40.64 3.82 -8.20
C ASP A 269 -40.39 2.77 -7.08
N LEU A 270 -40.24 3.22 -5.85
CA LEU A 270 -40.31 2.33 -4.68
C LEU A 270 -41.27 2.93 -3.63
N HIS A 271 -42.54 3.03 -4.01
CA HIS A 271 -43.67 3.00 -3.10
C HIS A 271 -44.51 1.79 -3.48
N VAL A 272 -44.36 0.69 -2.78
CA VAL A 272 -45.39 -0.21 -2.21
C VAL A 272 -44.75 -1.03 -1.10
#